data_8399898572345fe199ca579878dc9e03
#
_entry.id   8399898572345fe199ca579878dc9e03
#
_cell.length_a   1.000
_cell.length_b   1.000
_cell.length_c   1.000
_cell.angle_alpha   90.00
_cell.angle_beta   90.00
_cell.angle_gamma   90.00
#
_symmetry.space_group_name_H-M   'P 1'
#
loop_
_entity.id
_entity.type
_entity.pdbx_description
1 polymer ?
#
loop_
_entity_poly.entity_id
_entity_poly.type
_entity_poly.pdbx_seq_one_letter_code
_entity_poly.pdbx_strand_id
1 'polypeptide(L)'
;MIEGDVISVCKPALGARIFNIWTALKGEEVDVYRLSGFSKVRRDDILVFNFPYSEWNQWDENMKMNISNYYVKRCVAVPGDTLFIHDGIYMIGDGNVLAGNIESQKRIMKFNPDNIPDDQYYTLPFDSIVRWNIREFGPFYIPGKNDSIPMNRTNYLLYKKIIVWEQGEEVLFQDEKVYLGNKELDGYRFKSNYYFMSGDNSMNSVDSRFWGLIPEDFIVGKATLVITSRSRDTGKIRWNRVFKRIE
;
A
#
# COMPACT_ATOMS: atom_id res chain seq x y z
N MET A 1 14.56 1.10 -7.72
CA MET A 1 15.57 1.49 -6.70
C MET A 1 16.26 0.24 -6.19
N ILE A 2 17.45 0.37 -5.59
CA ILE A 2 18.21 -0.74 -5.00
C ILE A 2 18.69 -0.36 -3.61
N GLU A 3 19.03 -1.38 -2.83
CA GLU A 3 19.55 -1.20 -1.49
C GLU A 3 20.87 -0.42 -1.49
N GLY A 4 21.00 0.54 -0.57
CA GLY A 4 22.13 1.47 -0.49
C GLY A 4 21.96 2.77 -1.30
N ASP A 5 20.80 2.96 -1.95
CA ASP A 5 20.43 4.25 -2.55
C ASP A 5 20.02 5.25 -1.44
N VAL A 6 20.56 6.45 -1.49
CA VAL A 6 20.07 7.62 -0.75
C VAL A 6 19.27 8.46 -1.73
N ILE A 7 18.01 8.75 -1.40
CA ILE A 7 17.07 9.36 -2.33
C ILE A 7 16.61 10.75 -1.88
N SER A 8 16.29 11.61 -2.84
CA SER A 8 15.58 12.85 -2.62
C SER A 8 14.06 12.62 -2.66
N VAL A 9 13.34 13.20 -1.70
CA VAL A 9 11.89 13.11 -1.59
C VAL A 9 11.27 14.50 -1.74
N CYS A 10 10.49 14.68 -2.79
CA CYS A 10 9.77 15.93 -3.05
C CYS A 10 8.44 15.93 -2.27
N LYS A 11 8.45 16.46 -1.05
CA LYS A 11 7.23 16.61 -0.23
C LYS A 11 6.24 17.62 -0.82
N PRO A 12 6.67 18.81 -1.34
CA PRO A 12 5.76 19.80 -1.91
C PRO A 12 4.98 19.28 -3.13
N ALA A 13 5.47 18.26 -3.84
CA ALA A 13 4.76 17.69 -4.99
C ALA A 13 3.35 17.24 -4.62
N LEU A 14 3.20 16.59 -3.47
CA LEU A 14 1.91 16.06 -2.98
C LEU A 14 1.30 16.93 -1.85
N GLY A 15 1.98 18.03 -1.48
CA GLY A 15 1.61 18.86 -0.34
C GLY A 15 2.24 18.37 0.97
N ALA A 16 2.85 19.32 1.70
CA ALA A 16 3.46 19.02 2.99
C ALA A 16 2.39 18.65 4.02
N ARG A 17 2.68 17.67 4.86
CA ARG A 17 1.82 17.25 5.97
C ARG A 17 2.14 18.06 7.21
N ILE A 18 1.12 18.50 7.90
CA ILE A 18 1.19 19.20 9.19
C ILE A 18 0.41 18.36 10.20
N PHE A 19 1.07 17.93 11.26
CA PHE A 19 0.47 17.16 12.36
C PHE A 19 1.29 17.33 13.63
N ASN A 20 0.71 16.99 14.78
CA ASN A 20 1.42 17.04 16.05
C ASN A 20 2.44 15.90 16.13
N ILE A 21 3.72 16.24 15.98
CA ILE A 21 4.81 15.27 15.97
C ILE A 21 4.99 14.58 17.34
N TRP A 22 4.69 15.28 18.45
CA TRP A 22 4.83 14.73 19.78
C TRP A 22 3.78 13.66 20.07
N THR A 23 2.54 13.88 19.63
CA THR A 23 1.45 12.89 19.69
C THR A 23 1.81 11.67 18.83
N ALA A 24 2.29 11.90 17.59
CA ALA A 24 2.71 10.84 16.70
C ALA A 24 3.89 10.00 17.25
N LEU A 25 4.88 10.65 17.92
CA LEU A 25 6.02 9.95 18.52
C LEU A 25 5.61 9.06 19.70
N LYS A 26 4.56 9.44 20.42
CA LYS A 26 3.96 8.58 21.48
C LYS A 26 3.16 7.40 20.87
N GLY A 27 3.01 7.39 19.56
CA GLY A 27 2.22 6.41 18.85
C GLY A 27 0.72 6.58 19.05
N GLU A 28 0.24 7.75 19.40
CA GLU A 28 -1.17 8.13 19.45
C GLU A 28 -1.65 8.50 18.05
N GLU A 29 -2.95 8.45 17.79
CA GLU A 29 -3.54 8.89 16.54
C GLU A 29 -3.35 10.40 16.36
N VAL A 30 -3.14 10.81 15.11
CA VAL A 30 -2.93 12.21 14.76
C VAL A 30 -3.76 12.59 13.55
N ASP A 31 -4.39 13.74 13.64
CA ASP A 31 -5.00 14.38 12.48
C ASP A 31 -3.91 14.97 11.59
N VAL A 32 -3.91 14.58 10.33
CA VAL A 32 -2.96 15.09 9.34
C VAL A 32 -3.64 16.14 8.47
N TYR A 33 -3.22 17.38 8.61
CA TYR A 33 -3.57 18.42 7.66
C TYR A 33 -2.55 18.47 6.52
N ARG A 34 -3.02 18.34 5.28
CA ARG A 34 -2.16 18.37 4.09
C ARG A 34 -2.34 19.68 3.35
N LEU A 35 -1.24 20.39 3.12
CA LEU A 35 -1.21 21.56 2.23
C LEU A 35 -1.46 21.12 0.79
N SER A 36 -1.95 22.04 -0.05
CA SER A 36 -2.10 21.77 -1.47
C SER A 36 -0.74 21.52 -2.12
N GLY A 37 -0.61 20.39 -2.82
CA GLY A 37 0.54 20.07 -3.65
C GLY A 37 0.36 20.58 -5.09
N PHE A 38 1.44 20.65 -5.86
CA PHE A 38 1.37 21.01 -7.28
C PHE A 38 1.16 19.78 -8.20
N SER A 39 1.07 18.59 -7.66
CA SER A 39 0.89 17.32 -8.39
C SER A 39 -0.05 16.42 -7.58
N LYS A 40 -0.63 15.45 -8.28
CA LYS A 40 -1.36 14.33 -7.67
C LYS A 40 -0.52 13.05 -7.75
N VAL A 41 -0.83 12.08 -6.90
CA VAL A 41 -0.28 10.72 -7.04
C VAL A 41 -0.82 10.11 -8.33
N ARG A 42 0.08 9.45 -9.07
CA ARG A 42 -0.23 8.73 -10.31
C ARG A 42 0.26 7.30 -10.22
N ARG A 43 -0.27 6.44 -11.06
CA ARG A 43 0.31 5.09 -11.25
C ARG A 43 1.77 5.22 -11.64
N ASP A 44 2.57 4.30 -11.16
CA ASP A 44 4.02 4.19 -11.31
C ASP A 44 4.87 5.24 -10.60
N ASP A 45 4.27 6.22 -9.89
CA ASP A 45 5.02 7.07 -8.97
C ASP A 45 5.72 6.23 -7.90
N ILE A 46 6.99 6.53 -7.65
CA ILE A 46 7.71 5.97 -6.49
C ILE A 46 7.44 6.85 -5.28
N LEU A 47 6.74 6.30 -4.30
CA LEU A 47 6.28 7.03 -3.13
C LEU A 47 7.03 6.64 -1.87
N VAL A 48 7.30 7.63 -1.04
CA VAL A 48 7.74 7.44 0.34
C VAL A 48 6.54 7.64 1.25
N PHE A 49 6.27 6.70 2.13
CA PHE A 49 5.15 6.73 3.07
C PHE A 49 5.55 6.13 4.42
N ASN A 50 4.81 6.49 5.46
CA ASN A 50 4.94 5.87 6.76
C ASN A 50 4.28 4.49 6.75
N PHE A 51 4.91 3.53 7.41
CA PHE A 51 4.37 2.18 7.51
C PHE A 51 3.04 2.20 8.29
N PRO A 52 2.01 1.45 7.85
CA PRO A 52 0.67 1.55 8.42
C PRO A 52 0.45 0.71 9.69
N TYR A 53 1.49 0.13 10.26
CA TYR A 53 1.41 -0.68 11.47
C TYR A 53 2.58 -0.41 12.41
N SER A 54 2.44 -0.81 13.68
CA SER A 54 3.48 -0.63 14.70
C SER A 54 4.76 -1.38 14.33
N GLU A 55 4.61 -2.63 13.83
CA GLU A 55 5.72 -3.51 13.47
C GLU A 55 5.53 -4.11 12.06
N TRP A 56 6.64 -4.43 11.42
CA TRP A 56 6.68 -4.88 10.02
C TRP A 56 6.03 -6.26 9.78
N ASN A 57 5.80 -7.06 10.82
CA ASN A 57 5.23 -8.41 10.77
C ASN A 57 3.91 -8.54 11.55
N GLN A 58 3.34 -7.45 12.06
CA GLN A 58 2.11 -7.44 12.86
C GLN A 58 1.00 -6.70 12.10
N TRP A 59 0.52 -7.29 11.01
CA TRP A 59 -0.52 -6.69 10.16
C TRP A 59 -1.93 -6.98 10.63
N ASP A 60 -2.10 -7.78 11.66
CA ASP A 60 -3.40 -8.09 12.28
C ASP A 60 -3.87 -6.97 13.21
N GLU A 61 -2.96 -6.09 13.62
CA GLU A 61 -3.26 -4.93 14.43
C GLU A 61 -4.01 -3.86 13.65
N ASN A 62 -4.63 -2.92 14.38
CA ASN A 62 -5.24 -1.73 13.80
C ASN A 62 -4.21 -0.87 13.07
N MET A 63 -4.62 -0.31 11.95
CA MET A 63 -3.79 0.60 11.18
C MET A 63 -3.38 1.81 12.01
N LYS A 64 -2.09 2.17 11.94
CA LYS A 64 -1.52 3.29 12.67
C LYS A 64 -0.33 3.86 11.93
N MET A 65 -0.27 5.18 11.80
CA MET A 65 0.85 5.84 11.12
C MET A 65 2.13 5.74 11.94
N ASN A 66 3.05 4.85 11.56
CA ASN A 66 4.35 4.73 12.19
C ASN A 66 5.33 5.77 11.61
N ILE A 67 5.48 6.91 12.30
CA ILE A 67 6.32 8.02 11.81
C ILE A 67 7.83 7.73 11.87
N SER A 68 8.24 6.68 12.55
CA SER A 68 9.65 6.26 12.63
C SER A 68 10.06 5.35 11.47
N ASN A 69 9.09 4.68 10.82
CA ASN A 69 9.34 3.73 9.75
C ASN A 69 8.84 4.26 8.40
N TYR A 70 9.78 4.46 7.48
CA TYR A 70 9.50 4.89 6.11
C TYR A 70 9.70 3.75 5.13
N TYR A 71 8.71 3.56 4.27
CA TYR A 71 8.78 2.63 3.17
C TYR A 71 8.81 3.36 1.84
N VAL A 72 9.46 2.75 0.87
CA VAL A 72 9.52 3.25 -0.50
C VAL A 72 9.03 2.16 -1.43
N LYS A 73 7.92 2.41 -2.11
CA LYS A 73 7.30 1.47 -3.04
C LYS A 73 6.76 2.21 -4.27
N ARG A 74 6.45 1.46 -5.31
CA ARG A 74 5.74 1.97 -6.49
C ARG A 74 4.24 1.96 -6.23
N CYS A 75 3.56 3.06 -6.56
CA CYS A 75 2.10 3.14 -6.58
C CYS A 75 1.58 2.44 -7.84
N VAL A 76 0.99 1.27 -7.72
CA VAL A 76 0.46 0.52 -8.87
C VAL A 76 -1.00 0.80 -9.15
N ALA A 77 -1.78 1.17 -8.13
CA ALA A 77 -3.17 1.55 -8.34
C ALA A 77 -3.53 2.75 -7.46
N VAL A 78 -4.37 3.63 -8.00
CA VAL A 78 -4.82 4.91 -7.43
C VAL A 78 -6.32 4.89 -7.17
N PRO A 79 -6.88 5.88 -6.44
CA PRO A 79 -8.32 5.97 -6.20
C PRO A 79 -9.16 5.83 -7.48
N GLY A 80 -10.19 5.00 -7.43
CA GLY A 80 -11.08 4.66 -8.54
C GLY A 80 -10.63 3.47 -9.38
N ASP A 81 -9.42 2.96 -9.19
CA ASP A 81 -8.94 1.77 -9.90
C ASP A 81 -9.53 0.49 -9.32
N THR A 82 -9.64 -0.53 -10.18
CA THR A 82 -9.82 -1.93 -9.76
C THR A 82 -8.59 -2.70 -10.17
N LEU A 83 -7.86 -3.24 -9.20
CA LEU A 83 -6.63 -3.99 -9.41
C LEU A 83 -6.93 -5.49 -9.52
N PHE A 84 -6.29 -6.13 -10.48
CA PHE A 84 -6.20 -7.58 -10.63
C PHE A 84 -4.72 -7.99 -10.70
N ILE A 85 -4.41 -9.20 -10.26
CA ILE A 85 -3.16 -9.87 -10.59
C ILE A 85 -3.54 -11.21 -11.22
N HIS A 86 -3.08 -11.44 -12.43
CA HIS A 86 -3.25 -12.70 -13.14
C HIS A 86 -1.88 -13.21 -13.59
N ASP A 87 -1.57 -14.45 -13.25
CA ASP A 87 -0.24 -15.03 -13.43
C ASP A 87 0.90 -14.14 -12.90
N GLY A 88 0.65 -13.38 -11.81
CA GLY A 88 1.62 -12.48 -11.20
C GLY A 88 1.75 -11.12 -11.89
N ILE A 89 1.05 -10.88 -13.00
CA ILE A 89 1.03 -9.61 -13.74
C ILE A 89 -0.09 -8.72 -13.22
N TYR A 90 0.23 -7.48 -12.90
CA TYR A 90 -0.73 -6.51 -12.38
C TYR A 90 -1.46 -5.79 -13.49
N MET A 91 -2.77 -5.78 -13.41
CA MET A 91 -3.69 -5.20 -14.40
C MET A 91 -4.71 -4.31 -13.73
N ILE A 92 -5.12 -3.24 -14.40
CA ILE A 92 -6.08 -2.25 -13.91
C ILE A 92 -7.32 -2.23 -14.79
N GLY A 93 -8.47 -2.02 -14.17
CA GLY A 93 -9.76 -1.86 -14.84
C GLY A 93 -10.27 -3.17 -15.41
N ASP A 94 -10.42 -3.22 -16.71
CA ASP A 94 -10.84 -4.40 -17.47
C ASP A 94 -9.68 -5.34 -17.89
N GLY A 95 -8.49 -5.12 -17.33
CA GLY A 95 -7.30 -5.92 -17.63
C GLY A 95 -6.44 -5.38 -18.78
N ASN A 96 -6.81 -4.26 -19.38
CA ASN A 96 -6.10 -3.70 -20.55
C ASN A 96 -4.89 -2.81 -20.16
N VAL A 97 -4.81 -2.37 -18.92
CA VAL A 97 -3.73 -1.49 -18.44
C VAL A 97 -2.81 -2.26 -17.51
N LEU A 98 -1.57 -2.44 -17.91
CA LEU A 98 -0.53 -3.04 -17.08
C LEU A 98 0.05 -1.99 -16.14
N ALA A 99 0.39 -2.39 -14.90
CA ALA A 99 0.93 -1.51 -13.87
C ALA A 99 2.15 -2.12 -13.18
N GLY A 100 3.03 -1.25 -12.67
CA GLY A 100 4.19 -1.66 -11.89
C GLY A 100 5.36 -2.18 -12.73
N ASN A 101 6.29 -2.91 -12.08
CA ASN A 101 7.50 -3.43 -12.74
C ASN A 101 7.22 -4.79 -13.40
N ILE A 102 6.81 -4.77 -14.67
CA ILE A 102 6.43 -5.95 -15.45
C ILE A 102 7.56 -6.99 -15.52
N GLU A 103 8.81 -6.56 -15.69
CA GLU A 103 9.94 -7.49 -15.78
C GLU A 103 10.18 -8.28 -14.47
N SER A 104 9.92 -7.63 -13.33
CA SER A 104 9.96 -8.32 -12.05
C SER A 104 8.75 -9.25 -11.84
N GLN A 105 7.58 -8.81 -12.29
CA GLN A 105 6.34 -9.60 -12.20
C GLN A 105 6.42 -10.89 -13.02
N LYS A 106 7.00 -10.86 -14.22
CA LYS A 106 7.25 -12.05 -15.05
C LYS A 106 8.08 -13.12 -14.36
N ARG A 107 8.84 -12.79 -13.32
CA ARG A 107 9.58 -13.78 -12.54
C ARG A 107 8.64 -14.63 -11.67
N ILE A 108 7.54 -14.04 -11.20
CA ILE A 108 6.52 -14.76 -10.39
C ILE A 108 5.93 -15.92 -11.21
N MET A 109 5.67 -15.71 -12.50
CA MET A 109 5.14 -16.76 -13.40
C MET A 109 6.03 -17.99 -13.48
N LYS A 110 7.35 -17.80 -13.37
CA LYS A 110 8.35 -18.87 -13.55
C LYS A 110 8.59 -19.70 -12.29
N PHE A 111 8.10 -19.24 -11.14
CA PHE A 111 8.26 -19.95 -9.88
C PHE A 111 7.24 -21.09 -9.76
N ASN A 112 7.70 -22.25 -9.25
CA ASN A 112 6.79 -23.31 -8.84
C ASN A 112 6.13 -22.92 -7.50
N PRO A 113 4.79 -22.82 -7.42
CA PRO A 113 4.08 -22.49 -6.18
C PRO A 113 4.43 -23.39 -5.01
N ASP A 114 4.68 -24.69 -5.26
CA ASP A 114 5.00 -25.68 -4.22
C ASP A 114 6.33 -25.38 -3.48
N ASN A 115 7.17 -24.52 -4.05
CA ASN A 115 8.45 -24.11 -3.46
C ASN A 115 8.37 -22.79 -2.70
N ILE A 116 7.18 -22.18 -2.58
CA ILE A 116 6.96 -20.91 -1.88
C ILE A 116 6.22 -21.22 -0.57
N PRO A 117 6.73 -20.78 0.59
CA PRO A 117 6.01 -20.91 1.85
C PRO A 117 4.65 -20.21 1.80
N ASP A 118 3.64 -20.77 2.47
CA ASP A 118 2.26 -20.29 2.45
C ASP A 118 2.14 -18.82 2.87
N ASP A 119 2.91 -18.38 3.86
CA ASP A 119 2.98 -16.99 4.35
C ASP A 119 3.58 -16.00 3.36
N GLN A 120 4.26 -16.49 2.32
CA GLN A 120 4.79 -15.70 1.21
C GLN A 120 3.98 -15.85 -0.07
N TYR A 121 3.17 -16.91 -0.16
CA TYR A 121 2.34 -17.19 -1.34
C TYR A 121 0.95 -16.57 -1.22
N TYR A 122 0.24 -16.85 -0.10
CA TYR A 122 -1.09 -16.28 0.13
C TYR A 122 -1.02 -14.81 0.56
N THR A 123 -2.04 -14.07 0.19
CA THR A 123 -2.09 -12.62 0.37
C THR A 123 -3.37 -12.20 1.09
N LEU A 124 -3.52 -10.89 1.36
CA LEU A 124 -4.76 -10.31 1.82
C LEU A 124 -5.97 -10.88 1.03
N PRO A 125 -7.10 -11.21 1.67
CA PRO A 125 -7.41 -11.04 3.09
C PRO A 125 -7.02 -12.21 3.99
N PHE A 126 -6.24 -13.19 3.52
CA PHE A 126 -5.86 -14.41 4.24
C PHE A 126 -7.08 -15.23 4.69
N ASP A 127 -8.09 -15.31 3.84
CA ASP A 127 -9.35 -15.99 4.09
C ASP A 127 -9.47 -17.26 3.25
N SER A 128 -10.12 -18.30 3.79
CA SER A 128 -10.26 -19.59 3.10
C SER A 128 -11.19 -19.57 1.89
N ILE A 129 -12.07 -18.55 1.79
CA ILE A 129 -12.99 -18.35 0.67
C ILE A 129 -12.35 -17.45 -0.39
N VAL A 130 -11.77 -16.31 0.05
CA VAL A 130 -11.06 -15.37 -0.82
C VAL A 130 -9.58 -15.78 -0.85
N ARG A 131 -9.26 -16.80 -1.64
CA ARG A 131 -7.92 -17.40 -1.67
C ARG A 131 -6.96 -16.67 -2.60
N TRP A 132 -6.83 -15.34 -2.40
CA TRP A 132 -5.87 -14.57 -3.17
C TRP A 132 -4.42 -14.91 -2.81
N ASN A 133 -3.58 -14.81 -3.81
CA ASN A 133 -2.16 -15.11 -3.69
C ASN A 133 -1.34 -14.21 -4.62
N ILE A 134 -0.02 -14.35 -4.62
CA ILE A 134 0.87 -13.50 -5.41
C ILE A 134 0.70 -13.64 -6.93
N ARG A 135 0.04 -14.71 -7.42
CA ARG A 135 -0.24 -14.94 -8.84
C ARG A 135 -1.67 -14.58 -9.24
N GLU A 136 -2.62 -14.83 -8.36
CA GLU A 136 -4.05 -14.62 -8.59
C GLU A 136 -4.63 -13.76 -7.47
N PHE A 137 -4.98 -12.52 -7.78
CA PHE A 137 -5.42 -11.53 -6.81
C PHE A 137 -6.48 -10.60 -7.42
N GLY A 138 -7.47 -10.23 -6.64
CA GLY A 138 -8.52 -9.30 -7.07
C GLY A 138 -9.78 -10.02 -7.57
N PRO A 139 -10.80 -9.26 -8.02
CA PRO A 139 -10.78 -7.78 -8.15
C PRO A 139 -10.68 -7.05 -6.81
N PHE A 140 -9.79 -6.07 -6.72
CA PHE A 140 -9.63 -5.22 -5.55
C PHE A 140 -9.84 -3.75 -5.92
N TYR A 141 -10.97 -3.17 -5.52
CA TYR A 141 -11.26 -1.77 -5.76
C TYR A 141 -10.43 -0.87 -4.83
N ILE A 142 -9.86 0.20 -5.38
CA ILE A 142 -9.06 1.17 -4.63
C ILE A 142 -9.92 2.41 -4.37
N PRO A 143 -10.45 2.59 -3.14
CA PRO A 143 -11.42 3.64 -2.90
C PRO A 143 -10.79 5.03 -2.89
N GLY A 144 -11.53 5.98 -3.41
CA GLY A 144 -11.28 7.39 -3.26
C GLY A 144 -12.15 8.01 -2.17
N LYS A 145 -11.81 9.23 -1.79
CA LYS A 145 -12.60 10.00 -0.84
C LYS A 145 -14.03 10.21 -1.37
N ASN A 146 -15.00 9.90 -0.56
CA ASN A 146 -16.46 9.90 -0.83
C ASN A 146 -16.98 8.75 -1.71
N ASP A 147 -16.13 7.82 -2.16
CA ASP A 147 -16.60 6.61 -2.79
C ASP A 147 -17.38 5.77 -1.78
N SER A 148 -18.37 5.04 -2.28
CA SER A 148 -19.20 4.16 -1.45
C SER A 148 -19.21 2.75 -2.00
N ILE A 149 -19.14 1.78 -1.10
CA ILE A 149 -19.26 0.36 -1.43
C ILE A 149 -20.38 -0.29 -0.60
N PRO A 150 -21.09 -1.30 -1.12
CA PRO A 150 -21.96 -2.12 -0.29
C PRO A 150 -21.12 -2.92 0.71
N MET A 151 -21.65 -3.15 1.91
CA MET A 151 -20.98 -3.99 2.90
C MET A 151 -21.55 -5.41 2.86
N ASN A 152 -20.71 -6.30 2.42
CA ASN A 152 -20.91 -7.75 2.42
C ASN A 152 -19.68 -8.44 3.01
N ARG A 153 -19.69 -9.76 3.14
CA ARG A 153 -18.57 -10.53 3.70
C ARG A 153 -17.24 -10.23 3.01
N THR A 154 -17.21 -10.19 1.67
CA THR A 154 -15.97 -9.92 0.92
C THR A 154 -15.44 -8.52 1.21
N ASN A 155 -16.29 -7.50 1.14
CA ASN A 155 -15.90 -6.12 1.42
C ASN A 155 -15.53 -5.91 2.90
N TYR A 156 -16.19 -6.62 3.83
CA TYR A 156 -15.76 -6.66 5.22
C TYR A 156 -14.31 -7.17 5.34
N LEU A 157 -13.98 -8.30 4.73
CA LEU A 157 -12.63 -8.87 4.80
C LEU A 157 -11.57 -7.94 4.20
N LEU A 158 -11.89 -7.27 3.09
CA LEU A 158 -10.95 -6.41 2.38
C LEU A 158 -10.73 -5.04 3.04
N TYR A 159 -11.78 -4.46 3.63
CA TYR A 159 -11.77 -3.05 4.05
C TYR A 159 -11.95 -2.83 5.55
N LYS A 160 -12.19 -3.87 6.37
CA LYS A 160 -12.43 -3.70 7.82
C LYS A 160 -11.34 -2.88 8.50
N LYS A 161 -10.06 -3.09 8.19
CA LYS A 161 -8.94 -2.37 8.80
C LYS A 161 -8.97 -0.87 8.49
N ILE A 162 -9.33 -0.52 7.26
CA ILE A 162 -9.50 0.87 6.81
C ILE A 162 -10.69 1.51 7.53
N ILE A 163 -11.82 0.79 7.61
CA ILE A 163 -13.04 1.29 8.26
C ILE A 163 -12.80 1.51 9.76
N VAL A 164 -12.14 0.56 10.43
CA VAL A 164 -11.74 0.70 11.84
C VAL A 164 -10.84 1.93 12.01
N TRP A 165 -9.84 2.11 11.13
CA TRP A 165 -8.95 3.27 11.19
C TRP A 165 -9.69 4.60 10.99
N GLU A 166 -10.64 4.67 10.04
CA GLU A 166 -11.39 5.89 9.77
C GLU A 166 -12.44 6.22 10.84
N GLN A 167 -12.98 5.23 11.55
CA GLN A 167 -14.10 5.41 12.47
C GLN A 167 -13.69 5.34 13.94
N GLY A 168 -12.55 4.71 14.26
CA GLY A 168 -12.14 4.43 15.63
C GLY A 168 -13.04 3.41 16.35
N GLU A 169 -13.87 2.68 15.60
CA GLU A 169 -14.82 1.70 16.10
C GLU A 169 -14.59 0.33 15.46
N GLU A 170 -14.87 -0.73 16.20
CA GLU A 170 -14.71 -2.10 15.71
C GLU A 170 -15.76 -2.43 14.62
N VAL A 171 -15.32 -3.17 13.59
CA VAL A 171 -16.18 -3.69 12.54
C VAL A 171 -16.28 -5.20 12.69
N LEU A 172 -17.51 -5.69 12.80
CA LEU A 172 -17.81 -7.11 13.01
C LEU A 172 -18.62 -7.69 11.85
N PHE A 173 -18.45 -8.99 11.59
CA PHE A 173 -19.29 -9.76 10.68
C PHE A 173 -19.99 -10.86 11.49
N GLN A 174 -21.30 -10.79 11.57
CA GLN A 174 -22.14 -11.70 12.32
C GLN A 174 -23.47 -11.90 11.61
N ASP A 175 -24.00 -13.14 11.58
CA ASP A 175 -25.29 -13.49 10.98
C ASP A 175 -25.45 -12.96 9.54
N GLU A 176 -24.39 -13.14 8.72
CA GLU A 176 -24.30 -12.68 7.32
C GLU A 176 -24.41 -11.14 7.15
N LYS A 177 -24.25 -10.36 8.20
CA LYS A 177 -24.30 -8.92 8.22
C LYS A 177 -23.03 -8.30 8.78
N VAL A 178 -22.76 -7.07 8.36
CA VAL A 178 -21.62 -6.26 8.85
C VAL A 178 -22.15 -5.24 9.85
N TYR A 179 -21.42 -5.03 10.92
CA TYR A 179 -21.75 -4.05 11.97
C TYR A 179 -20.56 -3.13 12.22
N LEU A 180 -20.83 -1.84 12.44
CA LEU A 180 -19.89 -0.86 12.98
C LEU A 180 -20.33 -0.57 14.42
N GLY A 181 -19.56 -1.00 15.40
CA GLY A 181 -20.02 -1.06 16.78
C GLY A 181 -21.31 -1.89 16.89
N ASN A 182 -22.39 -1.25 17.35
CA ASN A 182 -23.70 -1.90 17.49
C ASN A 182 -24.68 -1.61 16.32
N LYS A 183 -24.23 -0.91 15.27
CA LYS A 183 -25.10 -0.49 14.16
C LYS A 183 -24.83 -1.33 12.92
N GLU A 184 -25.88 -1.90 12.32
CA GLU A 184 -25.80 -2.58 11.03
C GLU A 184 -25.31 -1.62 9.95
N LEU A 185 -24.38 -2.11 9.10
CA LEU A 185 -23.69 -1.34 8.08
C LEU A 185 -23.92 -1.98 6.70
N ASP A 186 -24.93 -1.47 5.97
CA ASP A 186 -25.28 -1.93 4.61
C ASP A 186 -24.31 -1.42 3.54
N GLY A 187 -23.69 -0.29 3.79
CA GLY A 187 -22.74 0.36 2.89
C GLY A 187 -21.79 1.29 3.64
N TYR A 188 -20.60 1.48 3.07
CA TYR A 188 -19.58 2.34 3.66
C TYR A 188 -19.12 3.41 2.69
N ARG A 189 -19.01 4.67 3.18
CA ARG A 189 -18.46 5.81 2.43
C ARG A 189 -17.09 6.16 2.98
N PHE A 190 -16.06 6.07 2.15
CA PHE A 190 -14.68 6.33 2.54
C PHE A 190 -14.41 7.81 2.78
N LYS A 191 -13.63 8.11 3.82
CA LYS A 191 -13.26 9.47 4.22
C LYS A 191 -11.96 9.95 3.57
N SER A 192 -11.11 9.03 3.08
CA SER A 192 -9.80 9.31 2.52
C SER A 192 -9.61 8.69 1.13
N ASN A 193 -8.54 9.09 0.43
CA ASN A 193 -8.02 8.41 -0.75
C ASN A 193 -7.08 7.28 -0.33
N TYR A 194 -7.10 6.17 -1.08
CA TYR A 194 -6.25 5.01 -0.82
C TYR A 194 -5.42 4.64 -2.04
N TYR A 195 -4.30 3.99 -1.78
CA TYR A 195 -3.34 3.63 -2.81
C TYR A 195 -2.82 2.21 -2.59
N PHE A 196 -2.60 1.49 -3.69
CA PHE A 196 -1.97 0.18 -3.64
C PHE A 196 -0.49 0.30 -4.00
N MET A 197 0.37 -0.11 -3.08
CA MET A 197 1.83 0.00 -3.19
C MET A 197 2.45 -1.37 -3.45
N SER A 198 3.33 -1.46 -4.44
CA SER A 198 4.08 -2.69 -4.72
C SER A 198 5.58 -2.42 -4.83
N GLY A 199 6.38 -3.37 -4.39
CA GLY A 199 7.82 -3.30 -4.55
C GLY A 199 8.26 -3.72 -5.94
N ASP A 200 9.26 -3.02 -6.49
CA ASP A 200 9.85 -3.34 -7.79
C ASP A 200 10.54 -4.72 -7.85
N ASN A 201 10.88 -5.31 -6.72
CA ASN A 201 11.33 -6.71 -6.62
C ASN A 201 10.15 -7.59 -6.15
N SER A 202 9.21 -7.86 -7.05
CA SER A 202 7.89 -8.42 -6.74
C SER A 202 7.93 -9.76 -6.00
N MET A 203 8.97 -10.59 -6.21
CA MET A 203 9.16 -11.87 -5.53
C MET A 203 9.63 -11.71 -4.08
N ASN A 204 10.38 -10.66 -3.79
CA ASN A 204 10.95 -10.42 -2.46
C ASN A 204 10.48 -9.05 -1.92
N SER A 205 9.17 -8.82 -1.98
CA SER A 205 8.56 -7.60 -1.50
C SER A 205 7.35 -7.93 -0.65
N VAL A 206 7.40 -7.51 0.60
CA VAL A 206 6.23 -7.37 1.45
C VAL A 206 5.65 -5.98 1.15
N ASP A 207 4.40 -5.95 0.64
CA ASP A 207 3.74 -4.75 0.12
C ASP A 207 2.21 -4.83 0.27
N SER A 208 1.44 -3.99 -0.42
CA SER A 208 -0.02 -3.93 -0.27
C SER A 208 -0.75 -5.24 -0.55
N ARG A 209 -0.13 -6.20 -1.22
CA ARG A 209 -0.69 -7.55 -1.36
C ARG A 209 -0.88 -8.23 0.00
N PHE A 210 -0.07 -7.86 0.99
CA PHE A 210 -0.05 -8.48 2.31
C PHE A 210 -0.71 -7.60 3.38
N TRP A 211 -0.34 -6.33 3.45
CA TRP A 211 -0.84 -5.43 4.51
C TRP A 211 -2.04 -4.56 4.11
N GLY A 212 -2.41 -4.49 2.81
CA GLY A 212 -3.55 -3.72 2.32
C GLY A 212 -3.19 -2.32 1.80
N LEU A 213 -4.20 -1.47 1.71
CA LEU A 213 -4.08 -0.14 1.12
C LEU A 213 -3.42 0.87 2.05
N ILE A 214 -2.78 1.88 1.45
CA ILE A 214 -2.15 2.99 2.17
C ILE A 214 -3.04 4.23 2.07
N PRO A 215 -3.46 4.83 3.20
CA PRO A 215 -4.17 6.10 3.21
C PRO A 215 -3.29 7.24 2.69
N GLU A 216 -3.91 8.23 2.04
CA GLU A 216 -3.20 9.42 1.56
C GLU A 216 -2.39 10.12 2.65
N ASP A 217 -2.93 10.18 3.87
CA ASP A 217 -2.29 10.83 5.01
C ASP A 217 -0.94 10.20 5.40
N PHE A 218 -0.72 8.94 5.07
CA PHE A 218 0.55 8.27 5.34
C PHE A 218 1.63 8.59 4.29
N ILE A 219 1.26 9.11 3.12
CA ILE A 219 2.20 9.42 2.04
C ILE A 219 3.01 10.68 2.38
N VAL A 220 4.32 10.56 2.38
CA VAL A 220 5.28 11.64 2.68
C VAL A 220 5.59 12.48 1.45
N GLY A 221 5.79 11.85 0.31
CA GLY A 221 6.13 12.53 -0.95
C GLY A 221 6.61 11.58 -2.04
N LYS A 222 6.98 12.17 -3.18
CA LYS A 222 7.52 11.43 -4.33
C LYS A 222 9.04 11.32 -4.24
N ALA A 223 9.59 10.14 -4.42
CA ALA A 223 11.02 9.94 -4.65
C ALA A 223 11.34 10.38 -6.08
N THR A 224 12.31 11.27 -6.24
CA THR A 224 12.58 11.92 -7.53
C THR A 224 14.00 11.70 -8.05
N LEU A 225 14.95 11.50 -7.15
CA LEU A 225 16.36 11.42 -7.49
C LEU A 225 17.12 10.51 -6.54
N VAL A 226 18.01 9.70 -7.07
CA VAL A 226 19.07 9.04 -6.27
C VAL A 226 20.21 10.03 -6.09
N ILE A 227 20.44 10.48 -4.86
CA ILE A 227 21.54 11.43 -4.56
C ILE A 227 22.88 10.72 -4.59
N THR A 228 22.96 9.57 -3.93
CA THR A 228 24.13 8.70 -3.92
C THR A 228 23.71 7.26 -3.72
N SER A 229 24.58 6.33 -4.09
CA SER A 229 24.34 4.89 -3.92
C SER A 229 25.62 4.21 -3.48
N ARG A 230 25.57 3.38 -2.43
CA ARG A 230 26.69 2.57 -1.95
C ARG A 230 26.33 1.09 -1.95
N SER A 231 27.25 0.25 -2.38
CA SER A 231 27.11 -1.19 -2.22
C SER A 231 27.27 -1.55 -0.74
N ARG A 232 26.34 -2.33 -0.19
CA ARG A 232 26.47 -2.83 1.19
C ARG A 232 27.62 -3.80 1.33
N ASP A 233 27.87 -4.64 0.32
CA ASP A 233 28.89 -5.68 0.38
C ASP A 233 30.30 -5.12 0.30
N THR A 234 30.51 -4.08 -0.52
CA THR A 234 31.84 -3.54 -0.79
C THR A 234 32.07 -2.13 -0.23
N GLY A 235 31.03 -1.44 0.25
CA GLY A 235 31.07 -0.04 0.68
C GLY A 235 31.37 0.97 -0.43
N LYS A 236 31.60 0.50 -1.68
CA LYS A 236 31.97 1.36 -2.81
C LYS A 236 30.79 2.16 -3.34
N ILE A 237 31.04 3.38 -3.79
CA ILE A 237 30.04 4.23 -4.44
C ILE A 237 29.73 3.66 -5.83
N ARG A 238 28.44 3.57 -6.15
CA ARG A 238 27.95 3.21 -7.48
C ARG A 238 27.74 4.50 -8.28
N TRP A 239 28.80 4.98 -8.92
CA TRP A 239 28.80 6.26 -9.63
C TRP A 239 27.73 6.37 -10.73
N ASN A 240 27.39 5.26 -11.39
CA ASN A 240 26.34 5.20 -12.43
C ASN A 240 24.91 5.45 -11.87
N ARG A 241 24.77 5.55 -10.55
CA ARG A 241 23.49 5.82 -9.87
C ARG A 241 23.46 7.18 -9.20
N VAL A 242 24.58 7.88 -9.11
CA VAL A 242 24.66 9.21 -8.51
C VAL A 242 23.89 10.21 -9.42
N PHE A 243 22.99 10.97 -8.83
CA PHE A 243 22.05 11.90 -9.50
C PHE A 243 21.18 11.25 -10.59
N LYS A 244 20.94 9.95 -10.46
CA LYS A 244 20.01 9.26 -11.37
C LYS A 244 18.56 9.63 -11.01
N ARG A 245 17.77 10.06 -12.01
CA ARG A 245 16.32 10.25 -11.85
C ARG A 245 15.63 8.92 -11.56
N ILE A 246 14.60 8.98 -10.71
CA ILE A 246 13.73 7.85 -10.38
C ILE A 246 12.49 7.97 -11.27
N GLU A 247 12.26 6.93 -12.06
CA GLU A 247 11.12 6.80 -12.98
C GLU A 247 10.21 5.64 -12.55
#